data_98cfdd5248098cbf99d25fefc991518d
#
_entry.id   98cfdd5248098cbf99d25fefc991518d
#
_cell.length_a   1.000
_cell.length_b   1.000
_cell.length_c   1.000
_cell.angle_alpha   90.00
_cell.angle_beta   90.00
_cell.angle_gamma   90.00
#
_symmetry.space_group_name_H-M   'P 1'
#
loop_
_entity.id
_entity.type
_entity.pdbx_description
1 polymer ?
#
loop_
_entity_poly.entity_id
_entity_poly.type
_entity_poly.pdbx_seq_one_letter_code
_entity_poly.pdbx_strand_id
1 'polypeptide(L)'
;MADLKTTAIVLKRVNYNESDRIITFLTPEGRFSTIAKGARKEKSKLAGGIEMFCLSKIVVHQRDDQSKTTSPRENEQFGILTSATLVEFYQNIISDLETLELASLFLKQINRLTHQISSAELFSLLHQVLFYLNQYFQDSKKRQLITVYFKLNLSRICGEEINIYYDRDNQKLEENFTYDWDDFDKVLIRREDQFGSINQNVIKLIRLILTTQLGIVLKVKNVDPYLPMLSHLAV
;
A
#
# COMPACT_ATOMS: atom_id res chain seq x y z
N MET A 1 4.14 -20.11 -24.80
CA MET A 1 3.85 -20.21 -23.35
C MET A 1 5.04 -19.66 -22.59
N ALA A 2 4.87 -18.58 -21.86
CA ALA A 2 5.93 -17.96 -21.09
C ALA A 2 5.62 -18.08 -19.59
N ASP A 3 6.62 -18.50 -18.80
CA ASP A 3 6.52 -18.45 -17.36
C ASP A 3 6.84 -17.05 -16.87
N LEU A 4 5.93 -16.43 -16.11
CA LEU A 4 6.20 -15.20 -15.39
C LEU A 4 6.95 -15.53 -14.10
N LYS A 5 8.17 -14.99 -13.96
CA LYS A 5 8.97 -15.09 -12.73
C LYS A 5 9.10 -13.70 -12.13
N THR A 6 8.53 -13.48 -10.96
CA THR A 6 8.52 -12.17 -10.33
C THR A 6 8.47 -12.26 -8.81
N THR A 7 8.59 -11.12 -8.15
CA THR A 7 8.37 -10.97 -6.70
C THR A 7 6.94 -10.51 -6.46
N ALA A 8 6.28 -11.08 -5.46
CA ALA A 8 4.86 -10.86 -5.23
C ALA A 8 4.51 -10.70 -3.75
N ILE A 9 3.49 -9.91 -3.48
CA ILE A 9 2.81 -9.79 -2.19
C ILE A 9 1.39 -10.35 -2.35
N VAL A 10 0.93 -11.17 -1.39
CA VAL A 10 -0.42 -11.73 -1.41
C VAL A 10 -1.42 -10.66 -0.98
N LEU A 11 -2.33 -10.29 -1.89
CA LEU A 11 -3.44 -9.36 -1.60
C LEU A 11 -4.68 -10.07 -1.07
N LYS A 12 -4.96 -11.27 -1.60
CA LYS A 12 -6.14 -12.06 -1.24
C LYS A 12 -5.89 -13.54 -1.44
N ARG A 13 -6.45 -14.34 -0.56
CA ARG A 13 -6.38 -15.80 -0.60
C ARG A 13 -7.77 -16.38 -0.35
N VAL A 14 -8.24 -17.23 -1.24
CA VAL A 14 -9.55 -17.88 -1.16
C VAL A 14 -9.40 -19.37 -1.35
N ASN A 15 -10.07 -20.17 -0.52
CA ASN A 15 -10.15 -21.62 -0.72
C ASN A 15 -10.97 -21.92 -1.97
N TYR A 16 -10.47 -22.84 -2.79
CA TYR A 16 -11.07 -23.24 -4.04
C TYR A 16 -10.99 -24.76 -4.17
N ASN A 17 -12.07 -25.42 -4.53
CA ASN A 17 -12.18 -26.87 -4.48
C ASN A 17 -11.74 -27.47 -3.12
N GLU A 18 -11.50 -28.78 -3.06
CA GLU A 18 -11.11 -29.48 -1.83
C GLU A 18 -9.67 -29.15 -1.37
N SER A 19 -8.73 -29.01 -2.31
CA SER A 19 -7.30 -28.87 -1.99
C SER A 19 -6.62 -27.66 -2.56
N ASP A 20 -7.31 -26.84 -3.37
CA ASP A 20 -6.74 -25.72 -4.10
C ASP A 20 -7.01 -24.36 -3.41
N ARG A 21 -6.28 -23.35 -3.84
CA ARG A 21 -6.54 -21.95 -3.47
C ARG A 21 -6.46 -21.06 -4.70
N ILE A 22 -7.29 -20.02 -4.72
CA ILE A 22 -7.11 -18.87 -5.61
C ILE A 22 -6.36 -17.82 -4.84
N ILE A 23 -5.23 -17.37 -5.39
CA ILE A 23 -4.36 -16.35 -4.80
C ILE A 23 -4.36 -15.15 -5.73
N THR A 24 -4.63 -13.98 -5.19
CA THR A 24 -4.42 -12.69 -5.86
C THR A 24 -3.12 -12.09 -5.37
N PHE A 25 -2.19 -11.88 -6.29
CA PHE A 25 -0.89 -11.27 -6.04
C PHE A 25 -0.83 -9.84 -6.56
N LEU A 26 -0.09 -9.00 -5.88
CA LEU A 26 0.47 -7.76 -6.40
C LEU A 26 1.94 -7.99 -6.72
N THR A 27 2.34 -7.61 -7.92
CA THR A 27 3.71 -7.65 -8.42
C THR A 27 4.09 -6.30 -9.03
N PRO A 28 5.38 -6.02 -9.30
CA PRO A 28 5.77 -4.81 -10.03
C PRO A 28 5.12 -4.70 -11.42
N GLU A 29 4.86 -5.85 -12.07
CA GLU A 29 4.28 -5.91 -13.43
C GLU A 29 2.76 -5.79 -13.44
N GLY A 30 2.10 -6.08 -12.31
CA GLY A 30 0.65 -6.03 -12.26
C GLY A 30 0.03 -6.89 -11.16
N ARG A 31 -1.29 -6.87 -11.17
CA ARG A 31 -2.12 -7.74 -10.35
C ARG A 31 -2.41 -9.02 -11.13
N PHE A 32 -2.15 -10.15 -10.51
CA PHE A 32 -2.41 -11.47 -11.07
C PHE A 32 -3.26 -12.32 -10.13
N SER A 33 -4.22 -13.04 -10.69
CA SER A 33 -4.95 -14.09 -9.96
C SER A 33 -4.48 -15.47 -10.47
N THR A 34 -4.15 -16.37 -9.55
CA THR A 34 -3.64 -17.69 -9.89
C THR A 34 -4.34 -18.79 -9.13
N ILE A 35 -4.38 -20.00 -9.73
CA ILE A 35 -4.75 -21.22 -9.00
C ILE A 35 -3.48 -21.87 -8.46
N ALA A 36 -3.41 -22.02 -7.14
CA ALA A 36 -2.41 -22.78 -6.42
C ALA A 36 -2.96 -24.21 -6.17
N LYS A 37 -2.67 -25.13 -7.10
CA LYS A 37 -3.16 -26.51 -7.02
C LYS A 37 -2.55 -27.25 -5.84
N GLY A 38 -3.38 -27.96 -5.08
CA GLY A 38 -2.95 -28.74 -3.93
C GLY A 38 -2.38 -27.89 -2.79
N ALA A 39 -2.61 -26.59 -2.77
CA ALA A 39 -2.03 -25.66 -1.78
C ALA A 39 -2.50 -25.92 -0.34
N ARG A 40 -3.63 -26.62 -0.17
CA ARG A 40 -4.19 -26.99 1.15
C ARG A 40 -3.75 -28.37 1.63
N LYS A 41 -3.01 -29.13 0.80
CA LYS A 41 -2.47 -30.42 1.22
C LYS A 41 -1.35 -30.20 2.25
N GLU A 42 -1.26 -31.07 3.24
CA GLU A 42 -0.29 -31.00 4.33
C GLU A 42 1.17 -30.85 3.84
N LYS A 43 1.53 -31.58 2.78
CA LYS A 43 2.88 -31.55 2.20
C LYS A 43 3.02 -30.58 1.00
N SER A 44 2.20 -29.54 0.96
CA SER A 44 2.23 -28.57 -0.17
C SER A 44 3.50 -27.74 -0.15
N LYS A 45 4.27 -27.79 -1.25
CA LYS A 45 5.46 -26.94 -1.44
C LYS A 45 5.11 -25.45 -1.68
N LEU A 46 3.84 -25.15 -2.00
CA LEU A 46 3.37 -23.79 -2.25
C LEU A 46 2.95 -23.07 -0.96
N ALA A 47 2.59 -23.82 0.10
CA ALA A 47 1.91 -23.28 1.28
C ALA A 47 2.67 -22.12 1.93
N GLY A 48 3.98 -22.22 2.14
CA GLY A 48 4.77 -21.18 2.82
C GLY A 48 4.91 -19.89 2.01
N GLY A 49 4.87 -19.97 0.67
CA GLY A 49 5.04 -18.78 -0.19
C GLY A 49 3.74 -18.10 -0.59
N ILE A 50 2.59 -18.55 -0.09
CA ILE A 50 1.27 -17.95 -0.38
C ILE A 50 0.53 -17.48 0.87
N GLU A 51 1.25 -17.31 1.97
CA GLU A 51 0.67 -16.76 3.19
C GLU A 51 0.44 -15.26 3.07
N MET A 52 -0.53 -14.75 3.84
CA MET A 52 -0.74 -13.30 3.95
C MET A 52 0.47 -12.66 4.64
N PHE A 53 0.73 -11.41 4.33
CA PHE A 53 1.85 -10.65 4.91
C PHE A 53 3.21 -11.30 4.66
N CYS A 54 3.42 -11.81 3.44
CA CYS A 54 4.74 -12.27 3.01
C CYS A 54 5.12 -11.67 1.66
N LEU A 55 6.42 -11.56 1.45
CA LEU A 55 7.05 -11.31 0.16
C LEU A 55 7.57 -12.64 -0.37
N SER A 56 7.22 -13.01 -1.59
CA SER A 56 7.60 -14.27 -2.19
C SER A 56 8.09 -14.10 -3.62
N LYS A 57 9.02 -14.95 -4.04
CA LYS A 57 9.34 -15.16 -5.45
C LYS A 57 8.37 -16.19 -6.01
N ILE A 58 7.64 -15.85 -7.05
CA ILE A 58 6.64 -16.72 -7.66
C ILE A 58 7.00 -17.06 -9.11
N VAL A 59 6.53 -18.21 -9.56
CA VAL A 59 6.53 -18.61 -10.96
C VAL A 59 5.10 -18.96 -11.33
N VAL A 60 4.57 -18.24 -12.32
CA VAL A 60 3.20 -18.42 -12.81
C VAL A 60 3.25 -18.85 -14.26
N HIS A 61 2.65 -19.99 -14.54
CA HIS A 61 2.45 -20.46 -15.90
C HIS A 61 1.18 -19.82 -16.48
N GLN A 62 1.35 -18.96 -17.50
CA GLN A 62 0.25 -18.30 -18.17
C GLN A 62 -0.42 -19.27 -19.17
N ARG A 63 -1.73 -19.34 -19.21
CA ARG A 63 -2.49 -20.11 -20.20
C ARG A 63 -2.68 -19.26 -21.44
N ASP A 64 -2.31 -19.80 -22.61
CA ASP A 64 -2.57 -19.17 -23.93
C ASP A 64 -4.06 -19.19 -24.34
N ASP A 65 -4.92 -19.81 -23.56
CA ASP A 65 -6.30 -20.09 -23.94
C ASP A 65 -7.22 -18.89 -23.59
N GLN A 66 -7.34 -17.94 -24.50
CA GLN A 66 -8.31 -16.85 -24.42
C GLN A 66 -9.80 -17.34 -24.52
N SER A 67 -10.00 -18.62 -24.83
CA SER A 67 -11.33 -19.14 -25.21
C SER A 67 -12.17 -19.78 -24.08
N LYS A 68 -11.61 -19.98 -22.88
CA LYS A 68 -12.30 -20.66 -21.77
C LYS A 68 -12.02 -20.07 -20.39
N THR A 69 -12.06 -18.77 -20.22
CA THR A 69 -12.07 -18.18 -18.89
C THR A 69 -13.49 -17.94 -18.43
N THR A 70 -14.04 -18.87 -17.68
CA THR A 70 -15.13 -18.59 -16.73
C THR A 70 -14.58 -17.82 -15.55
N SER A 71 -13.85 -16.72 -15.82
CA SER A 71 -13.53 -15.74 -14.82
C SER A 71 -14.71 -14.77 -14.72
N PRO A 72 -15.23 -14.47 -13.52
CA PRO A 72 -16.31 -13.50 -13.36
C PRO A 72 -15.92 -12.05 -13.76
N ARG A 73 -14.69 -11.82 -14.20
CA ARG A 73 -14.15 -10.49 -14.54
C ARG A 73 -13.26 -10.58 -15.79
N GLU A 74 -13.72 -9.96 -16.86
CA GLU A 74 -13.16 -10.04 -18.22
C GLU A 74 -11.71 -9.56 -18.40
N ASN A 75 -11.05 -8.99 -17.38
CA ASN A 75 -9.68 -8.42 -17.46
C ASN A 75 -8.67 -9.02 -16.48
N GLU A 76 -8.96 -10.15 -15.81
CA GLU A 76 -7.99 -10.76 -14.90
C GLU A 76 -7.13 -11.79 -15.63
N GLN A 77 -5.81 -11.55 -15.68
CA GLN A 77 -4.85 -12.58 -16.11
C GLN A 77 -4.88 -13.74 -15.11
N PHE A 78 -5.30 -14.89 -15.56
CA PHE A 78 -5.44 -16.09 -14.75
C PHE A 78 -4.41 -17.13 -15.13
N GLY A 79 -3.53 -17.51 -14.18
CA GLY A 79 -2.48 -18.48 -14.40
C GLY A 79 -2.50 -19.64 -13.40
N ILE A 80 -1.60 -20.58 -13.58
CA ILE A 80 -1.34 -21.65 -12.61
C ILE A 80 -0.06 -21.30 -11.87
N LEU A 81 -0.13 -21.22 -10.54
CA LEU A 81 1.05 -21.07 -9.71
C LEU A 81 1.85 -22.37 -9.68
N THR A 82 3.08 -22.35 -10.20
CA THR A 82 3.95 -23.52 -10.27
C THR A 82 5.00 -23.51 -9.16
N SER A 83 5.40 -22.32 -8.68
CA SER A 83 6.34 -22.18 -7.58
C SER A 83 6.01 -20.94 -6.75
N ALA A 84 6.20 -21.01 -5.44
CA ALA A 84 6.14 -19.89 -4.52
C ALA A 84 7.18 -20.09 -3.41
N THR A 85 8.24 -19.29 -3.45
CA THR A 85 9.34 -19.35 -2.48
C THR A 85 9.28 -18.12 -1.59
N LEU A 86 9.12 -18.33 -0.30
CA LEU A 86 9.10 -17.26 0.71
C LEU A 86 10.46 -16.53 0.70
N VAL A 87 10.41 -15.20 0.60
CA VAL A 87 11.58 -14.30 0.73
C VAL A 87 11.60 -13.69 2.11
N GLU A 88 10.46 -13.14 2.54
CA GLU A 88 10.31 -12.49 3.83
C GLU A 88 8.91 -12.71 4.39
N PHE A 89 8.81 -12.97 5.68
CA PHE A 89 7.54 -13.11 6.39
C PHE A 89 7.44 -12.05 7.49
N TYR A 90 6.44 -11.20 7.39
CA TYR A 90 6.20 -10.09 8.32
C TYR A 90 5.44 -10.59 9.56
N GLN A 91 6.08 -11.49 10.32
CA GLN A 91 5.45 -12.20 11.44
C GLN A 91 4.98 -11.29 12.58
N ASN A 92 5.67 -10.16 12.82
CA ASN A 92 5.29 -9.24 13.89
C ASN A 92 3.94 -8.55 13.61
N ILE A 93 3.58 -8.39 12.34
CA ILE A 93 2.25 -7.88 11.95
C ILE A 93 1.15 -8.77 12.51
N ILE A 94 1.35 -10.09 12.49
CA ILE A 94 0.33 -11.06 12.93
C ILE A 94 0.30 -11.16 14.45
N SER A 95 1.37 -10.80 15.13
CA SER A 95 1.48 -10.90 16.59
C SER A 95 0.81 -9.76 17.36
N ASP A 96 0.45 -8.65 16.66
CA ASP A 96 -0.17 -7.47 17.24
C ASP A 96 -1.47 -7.12 16.50
N LEU A 97 -2.59 -7.07 17.23
CA LEU A 97 -3.92 -6.90 16.63
C LEU A 97 -4.06 -5.56 15.88
N GLU A 98 -3.61 -4.45 16.47
CA GLU A 98 -3.70 -3.13 15.84
C GLU A 98 -2.89 -3.07 14.55
N THR A 99 -1.70 -3.65 14.55
CA THR A 99 -0.84 -3.73 13.37
C THR A 99 -1.43 -4.63 12.30
N LEU A 100 -2.05 -5.76 12.69
CA LEU A 100 -2.73 -6.68 11.78
C LEU A 100 -3.93 -6.03 11.09
N GLU A 101 -4.75 -5.30 11.85
CA GLU A 101 -5.90 -4.56 11.31
C GLU A 101 -5.45 -3.50 10.32
N LEU A 102 -4.42 -2.73 10.67
CA LEU A 102 -3.86 -1.68 9.82
C LEU A 102 -3.27 -2.24 8.52
N ALA A 103 -2.45 -3.28 8.60
CA ALA A 103 -1.89 -3.96 7.44
C ALA A 103 -2.98 -4.56 6.54
N SER A 104 -4.02 -5.16 7.15
CA SER A 104 -5.17 -5.69 6.42
C SER A 104 -5.94 -4.60 5.68
N LEU A 105 -6.08 -3.42 6.29
CA LEU A 105 -6.68 -2.25 5.64
C LEU A 105 -5.87 -1.82 4.42
N PHE A 106 -4.54 -1.74 4.53
CA PHE A 106 -3.67 -1.39 3.41
C PHE A 106 -3.78 -2.39 2.25
N LEU A 107 -3.74 -3.68 2.55
CA LEU A 107 -3.95 -4.73 1.53
C LEU A 107 -5.31 -4.57 0.83
N LYS A 108 -6.37 -4.29 1.58
CA LYS A 108 -7.72 -4.11 1.04
C LYS A 108 -7.81 -2.89 0.13
N GLN A 109 -7.23 -1.75 0.54
CA GLN A 109 -7.21 -0.52 -0.27
C GLN A 109 -6.44 -0.74 -1.58
N ILE A 110 -5.22 -1.29 -1.51
CA ILE A 110 -4.42 -1.62 -2.69
C ILE A 110 -5.17 -2.59 -3.61
N ASN A 111 -5.73 -3.68 -3.09
CA ASN A 111 -6.47 -4.65 -3.90
C ASN A 111 -7.65 -4.03 -4.65
N ARG A 112 -8.28 -2.99 -4.10
CA ARG A 112 -9.38 -2.26 -4.76
C ARG A 112 -8.89 -1.38 -5.90
N LEU A 113 -7.72 -0.76 -5.77
CA LEU A 113 -7.15 0.20 -6.72
C LEU A 113 -6.38 -0.47 -7.87
N THR A 114 -5.83 -1.65 -7.66
CA THR A 114 -5.00 -2.36 -8.68
C THR A 114 -5.72 -2.75 -9.98
N HIS A 115 -7.02 -2.51 -10.07
CA HIS A 115 -7.77 -2.65 -11.32
C HIS A 115 -7.67 -1.42 -12.24
N GLN A 116 -7.21 -0.28 -11.74
CA GLN A 116 -7.30 1.02 -12.41
C GLN A 116 -5.95 1.71 -12.60
N ILE A 117 -4.92 1.31 -11.83
CA ILE A 117 -3.67 2.06 -11.70
C ILE A 117 -2.46 1.15 -11.95
N SER A 118 -1.38 1.72 -12.47
CA SER A 118 -0.09 1.05 -12.63
C SER A 118 0.42 0.47 -11.30
N SER A 119 0.89 -0.75 -11.35
CA SER A 119 1.14 -1.55 -10.15
C SER A 119 2.54 -1.41 -9.56
N ALA A 120 3.54 -0.93 -10.29
CA ALA A 120 4.91 -0.85 -9.79
C ALA A 120 5.04 0.08 -8.58
N GLU A 121 4.40 1.26 -8.62
CA GLU A 121 4.39 2.20 -7.49
C GLU A 121 3.58 1.65 -6.31
N LEU A 122 2.41 1.04 -6.58
CA LEU A 122 1.59 0.39 -5.55
C LEU A 122 2.32 -0.77 -4.87
N PHE A 123 3.06 -1.57 -5.64
CA PHE A 123 3.90 -2.64 -5.10
C PHE A 123 5.00 -2.08 -4.19
N SER A 124 5.72 -1.05 -4.65
CA SER A 124 6.78 -0.41 -3.88
C SER A 124 6.23 0.19 -2.58
N LEU A 125 5.10 0.90 -2.66
CA LEU A 125 4.44 1.50 -1.50
C LEU A 125 4.03 0.42 -0.49
N LEU A 126 3.32 -0.63 -0.94
CA LEU A 126 2.86 -1.71 -0.07
C LEU A 126 4.03 -2.46 0.58
N HIS A 127 5.07 -2.78 -0.19
CA HIS A 127 6.26 -3.44 0.33
C HIS A 127 6.93 -2.63 1.44
N GLN A 128 7.16 -1.32 1.22
CA GLN A 128 7.75 -0.44 2.22
C GLN A 128 6.91 -0.39 3.50
N VAL A 129 5.60 -0.17 3.40
CA VAL A 129 4.76 -0.03 4.59
C VAL A 129 4.64 -1.33 5.38
N LEU A 130 4.55 -2.50 4.73
CA LEU A 130 4.55 -3.79 5.42
C LEU A 130 5.88 -4.06 6.14
N PHE A 131 7.00 -3.79 5.47
CA PHE A 131 8.34 -3.93 6.06
C PHE A 131 8.49 -3.09 7.33
N TYR A 132 8.15 -1.79 7.27
CA TYR A 132 8.29 -0.90 8.43
C TYR A 132 7.22 -1.12 9.50
N LEU A 133 5.99 -1.53 9.17
CA LEU A 133 5.01 -1.98 10.14
C LEU A 133 5.51 -3.19 10.94
N ASN A 134 6.11 -4.17 10.24
CA ASN A 134 6.72 -5.32 10.90
C ASN A 134 7.87 -4.94 11.84
N GLN A 135 8.66 -3.94 11.46
CA GLN A 135 9.79 -3.46 12.26
C GLN A 135 9.36 -2.64 13.48
N TYR A 136 8.30 -1.83 13.35
CA TYR A 136 7.85 -0.88 14.36
C TYR A 136 6.45 -1.21 14.92
N PHE A 137 6.10 -2.49 14.97
CA PHE A 137 4.77 -2.96 15.38
C PHE A 137 4.37 -2.52 16.79
N GLN A 138 5.31 -2.32 17.72
CA GLN A 138 5.06 -1.83 19.09
C GLN A 138 5.12 -0.30 19.23
N ASP A 139 5.57 0.43 18.21
CA ASP A 139 5.70 1.89 18.25
C ASP A 139 4.47 2.55 17.61
N SER A 140 3.51 2.95 18.45
CA SER A 140 2.25 3.57 18.00
C SER A 140 2.46 4.84 17.17
N LYS A 141 3.45 5.66 17.53
CA LYS A 141 3.76 6.91 16.80
C LYS A 141 4.31 6.63 15.41
N LYS A 142 5.21 5.66 15.29
CA LYS A 142 5.72 5.24 13.98
C LYS A 142 4.64 4.57 13.16
N ARG A 143 3.75 3.76 13.76
CA ARG A 143 2.59 3.22 13.04
C ARG A 143 1.68 4.31 12.48
N GLN A 144 1.42 5.37 13.26
CA GLN A 144 0.66 6.53 12.76
C GLN A 144 1.37 7.22 11.59
N LEU A 145 2.69 7.46 11.69
CA LEU A 145 3.46 8.07 10.62
C LEU A 145 3.51 7.19 9.35
N ILE A 146 3.62 5.88 9.50
CA ILE A 146 3.51 4.91 8.40
C ILE A 146 2.13 5.00 7.74
N THR A 147 1.08 5.14 8.54
CA THR A 147 -0.30 5.29 8.03
C THR A 147 -0.45 6.58 7.21
N VAL A 148 0.04 7.69 7.72
CA VAL A 148 0.05 8.97 6.98
C VAL A 148 0.85 8.86 5.68
N TYR A 149 2.04 8.27 5.75
CA TYR A 149 2.88 8.03 4.57
C TYR A 149 2.14 7.20 3.51
N PHE A 150 1.50 6.10 3.93
CA PHE A 150 0.73 5.25 3.03
C PHE A 150 -0.39 6.03 2.34
N LYS A 151 -1.22 6.72 3.11
CA LYS A 151 -2.40 7.42 2.59
C LYS A 151 -2.02 8.57 1.63
N LEU A 152 -1.06 9.43 2.01
CA LEU A 152 -0.61 10.54 1.17
C LEU A 152 0.02 10.05 -0.15
N ASN A 153 0.85 9.01 -0.09
CA ASN A 153 1.42 8.44 -1.31
C ASN A 153 0.39 7.69 -2.14
N LEU A 154 -0.60 7.05 -1.51
CA LEU A 154 -1.70 6.42 -2.22
C LEU A 154 -2.54 7.46 -2.98
N SER A 155 -2.93 8.58 -2.34
CA SER A 155 -3.63 9.70 -2.99
C SER A 155 -2.81 10.24 -4.17
N ARG A 156 -1.50 10.44 -3.99
CA ARG A 156 -0.60 10.88 -5.07
C ARG A 156 -0.62 9.89 -6.25
N ILE A 157 -0.52 8.60 -6.00
CA ILE A 157 -0.56 7.55 -7.04
C ILE A 157 -1.92 7.54 -7.74
N CYS A 158 -3.01 7.86 -7.02
CA CYS A 158 -4.36 8.00 -7.60
C CYS A 158 -4.59 9.31 -8.39
N GLY A 159 -3.63 10.23 -8.38
CA GLY A 159 -3.78 11.55 -9.01
C GLY A 159 -4.52 12.57 -8.15
N GLU A 160 -4.73 12.28 -6.87
CA GLU A 160 -5.41 13.14 -5.88
C GLU A 160 -4.37 13.76 -4.91
N GLU A 161 -3.24 14.21 -5.44
CA GLU A 161 -2.16 14.77 -4.64
C GLU A 161 -2.55 16.12 -4.04
N ILE A 162 -2.28 16.30 -2.74
CA ILE A 162 -2.46 17.58 -2.06
C ILE A 162 -1.53 18.63 -2.68
N ASN A 163 -2.09 19.77 -3.09
CA ASN A 163 -1.28 20.90 -3.54
C ASN A 163 -0.59 21.55 -2.32
N ILE A 164 0.71 21.35 -2.21
CA ILE A 164 1.56 21.87 -1.14
C ILE A 164 2.45 23.02 -1.58
N TYR A 165 2.14 23.62 -2.72
CA TYR A 165 2.90 24.73 -3.30
C TYR A 165 2.08 26.02 -3.40
N TYR A 166 0.76 25.90 -3.59
CA TYR A 166 -0.16 27.02 -3.80
C TYR A 166 -1.40 26.83 -2.95
N ASP A 167 -1.97 27.96 -2.49
CA ASP A 167 -3.25 28.03 -1.77
C ASP A 167 -4.45 28.05 -2.74
N ARG A 168 -5.68 28.19 -2.19
CA ARG A 168 -6.92 28.28 -2.95
C ARG A 168 -6.89 29.40 -4.01
N ASP A 169 -6.27 30.54 -3.69
CA ASP A 169 -6.20 31.71 -4.53
C ASP A 169 -5.01 31.65 -5.52
N ASN A 170 -4.40 30.44 -5.66
CA ASN A 170 -3.23 30.20 -6.49
C ASN A 170 -2.01 31.05 -6.11
N GLN A 171 -1.93 31.46 -4.82
CA GLN A 171 -0.77 32.16 -4.30
C GLN A 171 0.20 31.15 -3.70
N LYS A 172 1.50 31.39 -3.91
CA LYS A 172 2.54 30.53 -3.37
C LYS A 172 2.50 30.48 -1.85
N LEU A 173 2.66 29.30 -1.26
CA LEU A 173 2.69 29.13 0.18
C LEU A 173 3.95 29.80 0.78
N GLU A 174 3.75 30.69 1.74
CA GLU A 174 4.80 31.48 2.38
C GLU A 174 5.01 31.07 3.83
N GLU A 175 6.22 31.27 4.36
CA GLU A 175 6.59 30.86 5.72
C GLU A 175 5.91 31.65 6.83
N ASN A 176 5.47 32.87 6.53
CA ASN A 176 4.87 33.80 7.51
C ASN A 176 3.38 33.58 7.73
N PHE A 177 2.75 32.70 6.97
CA PHE A 177 1.34 32.40 7.06
C PHE A 177 1.09 31.01 7.60
N THR A 178 -0.08 30.85 8.19
CA THR A 178 -0.68 29.55 8.48
C THR A 178 -1.86 29.29 7.54
N TYR A 179 -2.28 28.04 7.45
CA TYR A 179 -3.31 27.62 6.51
C TYR A 179 -4.31 26.70 7.20
N ASP A 180 -5.54 26.71 6.73
CA ASP A 180 -6.54 25.69 7.04
C ASP A 180 -6.71 24.75 5.84
N TRP A 181 -7.14 23.53 6.12
CA TRP A 181 -7.47 22.54 5.10
C TRP A 181 -8.95 22.59 4.79
N ASP A 182 -9.28 22.71 3.51
CA ASP A 182 -10.65 22.54 3.03
C ASP A 182 -10.87 21.11 2.57
N ASP A 183 -11.69 20.36 3.30
CA ASP A 183 -11.97 18.95 3.02
C ASP A 183 -12.78 18.74 1.73
N PHE A 184 -13.54 19.75 1.32
CA PHE A 184 -14.39 19.66 0.13
C PHE A 184 -13.58 19.86 -1.16
N ASP A 185 -12.86 20.99 -1.24
CA ASP A 185 -12.06 21.34 -2.41
C ASP A 185 -10.66 20.73 -2.40
N LYS A 186 -10.24 20.11 -1.28
CA LYS A 186 -8.90 19.50 -1.08
C LYS A 186 -7.75 20.51 -1.30
N VAL A 187 -7.93 21.72 -0.79
CA VAL A 187 -6.97 22.84 -0.95
C VAL A 187 -6.62 23.49 0.37
N LEU A 188 -5.49 24.18 0.40
CA LEU A 188 -5.06 25.01 1.52
C LEU A 188 -5.66 26.41 1.41
N ILE A 189 -6.23 26.92 2.51
CA ILE A 189 -6.77 28.28 2.64
C ILE A 189 -5.85 29.08 3.51
N ARG A 190 -5.34 30.20 3.01
CA ARG A 190 -4.46 31.12 3.76
C ARG A 190 -5.20 31.77 4.93
N ARG A 191 -4.52 31.86 6.07
CA ARG A 191 -4.98 32.56 7.28
C ARG A 191 -4.06 33.74 7.59
N GLU A 192 -4.67 34.93 7.72
CA GLU A 192 -3.92 36.14 8.09
C GLU A 192 -3.71 36.27 9.60
N ASP A 193 -4.58 35.62 10.40
CA ASP A 193 -4.60 35.68 11.86
C ASP A 193 -3.58 34.72 12.55
N GLN A 194 -2.81 33.98 11.82
CA GLN A 194 -1.82 32.98 12.27
C GLN A 194 -2.38 31.85 13.16
N PHE A 195 -3.70 31.66 13.19
CA PHE A 195 -4.39 30.58 13.92
C PHE A 195 -4.74 29.38 13.05
N GLY A 196 -4.27 29.34 11.81
CA GLY A 196 -4.46 28.17 10.94
C GLY A 196 -3.79 26.92 11.50
N SER A 197 -4.43 25.79 11.29
CA SER A 197 -4.00 24.50 11.80
C SER A 197 -2.74 23.93 11.12
N ILE A 198 -2.43 24.41 9.89
CA ILE A 198 -1.30 23.99 9.08
C ILE A 198 -0.26 25.10 9.02
N ASN A 199 0.87 24.84 9.65
CA ASN A 199 2.03 25.72 9.62
C ASN A 199 3.10 25.20 8.67
N GLN A 200 4.18 25.97 8.50
CA GLN A 200 5.29 25.63 7.64
C GLN A 200 5.96 24.27 7.96
N ASN A 201 5.99 23.86 9.22
CA ASN A 201 6.59 22.57 9.59
C ASN A 201 5.74 21.40 9.10
N VAL A 202 4.40 21.52 9.15
CA VAL A 202 3.47 20.54 8.57
C VAL A 202 3.70 20.45 7.06
N ILE A 203 3.77 21.60 6.37
CA ILE A 203 4.03 21.64 4.91
C ILE A 203 5.37 21.00 4.56
N LYS A 204 6.45 21.33 5.29
CA LYS A 204 7.78 20.72 5.09
C LYS A 204 7.73 19.19 5.30
N LEU A 205 6.98 18.72 6.30
CA LEU A 205 6.84 17.31 6.57
C LEU A 205 6.03 16.58 5.49
N ILE A 206 4.95 17.18 4.98
CA ILE A 206 4.19 16.61 3.85
C ILE A 206 5.09 16.52 2.61
N ARG A 207 5.85 17.58 2.29
CA ARG A 207 6.82 17.56 1.17
C ARG A 207 7.82 16.43 1.34
N LEU A 208 8.37 16.25 2.53
CA LEU A 208 9.29 15.15 2.81
C LEU A 208 8.64 13.79 2.59
N ILE A 209 7.41 13.59 3.08
CA ILE A 209 6.63 12.34 2.93
C ILE A 209 6.42 12.01 1.46
N LEU A 210 6.08 12.99 0.63
CA LEU A 210 5.77 12.80 -0.78
C LEU A 210 7.01 12.63 -1.67
N THR A 211 8.18 13.11 -1.23
CA THR A 211 9.40 13.12 -2.05
C THR A 211 10.46 12.12 -1.62
N THR A 212 10.31 11.49 -0.46
CA THR A 212 11.35 10.58 0.06
C THR A 212 10.82 9.21 0.45
N GLN A 213 11.74 8.28 0.65
CA GLN A 213 11.39 6.93 1.11
C GLN A 213 10.98 6.92 2.59
N LEU A 214 10.07 6.03 2.95
CA LEU A 214 9.53 5.88 4.30
C LEU A 214 10.62 5.76 5.38
N GLY A 215 11.69 5.02 5.11
CA GLY A 215 12.80 4.87 6.06
C GLY A 215 13.51 6.18 6.43
N ILE A 216 13.49 7.21 5.56
CA ILE A 216 13.99 8.54 5.87
C ILE A 216 12.98 9.30 6.72
N VAL A 217 11.70 9.25 6.35
CA VAL A 217 10.60 9.88 7.09
C VAL A 217 10.55 9.41 8.54
N LEU A 218 10.75 8.11 8.78
CA LEU A 218 10.74 7.51 10.13
C LEU A 218 11.92 7.92 11.03
N LYS A 219 12.94 8.59 10.49
CA LYS A 219 14.07 9.16 11.25
C LYS A 219 13.85 10.61 11.69
N VAL A 220 12.80 11.26 11.19
CA VAL A 220 12.48 12.65 11.56
C VAL A 220 12.11 12.71 13.03
N LYS A 221 12.72 13.65 13.76
CA LYS A 221 12.43 13.90 15.18
C LYS A 221 11.32 14.93 15.32
N ASN A 222 10.63 14.92 16.46
CA ASN A 222 9.61 15.90 16.84
C ASN A 222 8.42 16.01 15.86
N VAL A 223 7.97 14.86 15.29
CA VAL A 223 6.78 14.80 14.41
C VAL A 223 5.47 14.72 15.21
N ASP A 224 5.53 14.33 16.47
CA ASP A 224 4.36 14.06 17.31
C ASP A 224 3.31 15.18 17.31
N PRO A 225 3.67 16.47 17.41
CA PRO A 225 2.69 17.55 17.41
C PRO A 225 1.90 17.67 16.11
N TYR A 226 2.43 17.13 15.01
CA TYR A 226 1.87 17.26 13.66
C TYR A 226 1.05 16.04 13.23
N LEU A 227 1.18 14.90 13.93
CA LEU A 227 0.51 13.65 13.56
C LEU A 227 -1.03 13.76 13.50
N PRO A 228 -1.73 14.43 14.43
CA PRO A 228 -3.18 14.58 14.35
C PRO A 228 -3.62 15.28 13.06
N MET A 229 -2.96 16.39 12.72
CA MET A 229 -3.25 17.15 11.50
C MET A 229 -2.92 16.35 10.24
N LEU A 230 -1.75 15.71 10.20
CA LEU A 230 -1.36 14.86 9.06
C LEU A 230 -2.33 13.69 8.85
N SER A 231 -2.85 13.10 9.93
CA SER A 231 -3.85 12.04 9.86
C SER A 231 -5.18 12.54 9.30
N HIS A 232 -5.55 13.79 9.57
CA HIS A 232 -6.73 14.44 9.01
C HIS A 232 -6.58 14.71 7.50
N LEU A 233 -5.44 15.26 7.08
CA LEU A 233 -5.16 15.53 5.68
C LEU A 233 -5.09 14.27 4.78
N ALA A 234 -4.81 13.14 5.39
CA ALA A 234 -4.62 11.87 4.69
C ALA A 234 -5.92 11.02 4.60
N VAL A 235 -7.11 11.64 4.72
CA VAL A 235 -8.41 10.93 4.67
C VAL A 235 -8.92 10.73 3.25
#